data_4ccb7b45d04701bf1dbd2bd065d1974c
#
_entry.id   4ccb7b45d04701bf1dbd2bd065d1974c
#
_cell.length_a   1.000
_cell.length_b   1.000
_cell.length_c   1.000
_cell.angle_alpha   90.00
_cell.angle_beta   90.00
_cell.angle_gamma   90.00
#
_symmetry.space_group_name_H-M   'P 1'
#
loop_
_entity.id
_entity.type
_entity.pdbx_description
1 polymer ?
#
loop_
_entity_poly.entity_id
_entity_poly.type
_entity_poly.pdbx_seq_one_letter_code
_entity_poly.pdbx_strand_id
1 'polypeptide(L)'
;MDDSAAALAQLDVSVIRLHGIVDGRCTCGRRGCRTPGKHPDVGPSWKRFMRGRADLDLVRRWFTQKPYANIGIVTGEISAILVLDADGEAGVTELERRGYPTTWTARSGSGGLHLYLRHPSYPVGNRKIAGIGDLRGDGGLIVAPPSLHVSGERYEWLPGRTPW
;
A
#
# COMPACT_ATOMS: atom_id res chain seq x y z
N MET A 1 2.35 3.47 13.78
CA MET A 1 2.59 3.89 12.37
C MET A 1 4.05 4.18 12.08
N ASP A 2 4.70 4.97 12.92
CA ASP A 2 6.09 5.38 12.72
C ASP A 2 7.03 4.19 12.57
N ASP A 3 7.02 3.26 13.51
CA ASP A 3 7.89 2.07 13.47
C ASP A 3 7.65 1.18 12.26
N SER A 4 6.38 0.99 11.85
CA SER A 4 6.05 0.16 10.68
C SER A 4 6.48 0.81 9.36
N ALA A 5 6.31 2.12 9.23
CA ALA A 5 6.76 2.87 8.07
C ALA A 5 8.28 2.88 7.97
N ALA A 6 8.97 3.07 9.10
CA ALA A 6 10.42 3.02 9.18
C ALA A 6 10.98 1.62 8.85
N ALA A 7 10.36 0.56 9.37
CA ALA A 7 10.74 -0.82 9.06
C ALA A 7 10.62 -1.14 7.57
N LEU A 8 9.52 -0.72 6.92
CA LEU A 8 9.36 -0.87 5.47
C LEU A 8 10.43 -0.10 4.69
N ALA A 9 10.73 1.15 5.09
CA ALA A 9 11.77 1.94 4.43
C ALA A 9 13.16 1.30 4.55
N GLN A 10 13.46 0.60 5.67
CA GLN A 10 14.69 -0.17 5.87
C GLN A 10 14.80 -1.42 4.99
N LEU A 11 13.67 -1.91 4.44
CA LEU A 11 13.64 -2.99 3.45
C LEU A 11 13.78 -2.50 2.00
N ASP A 12 14.29 -1.30 1.80
CA ASP A 12 14.45 -0.67 0.48
C ASP A 12 13.12 -0.44 -0.28
N VAL A 13 12.02 -0.35 0.46
CA VAL A 13 10.70 -0.05 -0.10
C VAL A 13 10.48 1.47 -0.14
N SER A 14 9.95 1.98 -1.25
CA SER A 14 9.61 3.40 -1.40
C SER A 14 8.32 3.72 -0.64
N VAL A 15 8.48 4.19 0.59
CA VAL A 15 7.37 4.56 1.49
C VAL A 15 6.99 6.01 1.29
N ILE A 16 5.68 6.28 1.24
CA ILE A 16 5.13 7.63 1.29
C ILE A 16 4.00 7.73 2.30
N ARG A 17 3.79 8.96 2.81
CA ARG A 17 2.65 9.25 3.66
C ARG A 17 1.39 9.46 2.81
N LEU A 18 0.30 8.80 3.23
CA LEU A 18 -1.04 9.01 2.69
C LEU A 18 -1.90 9.78 3.68
N HIS A 19 -2.98 10.40 3.20
CA HIS A 19 -4.03 10.85 4.08
C HIS A 19 -4.56 9.69 4.91
N GLY A 20 -4.83 9.93 6.20
CA GLY A 20 -5.40 8.94 7.10
C GLY A 20 -6.92 9.05 7.20
N ILE A 21 -7.48 8.27 8.10
CA ILE A 21 -8.89 8.30 8.49
C ILE A 21 -8.97 8.73 9.95
N VAL A 22 -9.75 9.76 10.22
CA VAL A 22 -10.08 10.24 11.58
C VAL A 22 -11.61 10.43 11.64
N ASP A 23 -12.25 9.90 12.65
CA ASP A 23 -13.71 9.93 12.84
C ASP A 23 -14.48 9.49 11.57
N GLY A 24 -14.01 8.42 10.94
CA GLY A 24 -14.60 7.86 9.71
C GLY A 24 -14.43 8.72 8.46
N ARG A 25 -13.59 9.76 8.49
CA ARG A 25 -13.41 10.72 7.40
C ARG A 25 -11.95 10.82 6.96
N CYS A 26 -11.75 11.05 5.67
CA CYS A 26 -10.42 11.31 5.13
C CYS A 26 -9.87 12.65 5.63
N THR A 27 -8.64 12.65 6.11
CA THR A 27 -7.93 13.85 6.59
C THR A 27 -7.61 14.89 5.51
N CYS A 28 -7.92 14.60 4.23
CA CYS A 28 -7.80 15.59 3.15
C CYS A 28 -8.85 16.72 3.22
N GLY A 29 -9.89 16.58 4.05
CA GLY A 29 -10.94 17.56 4.24
C GLY A 29 -11.93 17.72 3.08
N ARG A 30 -11.75 16.98 1.97
CA ARG A 30 -12.63 17.10 0.80
C ARG A 30 -13.97 16.39 1.06
N ARG A 31 -15.08 17.10 0.88
CA ARG A 31 -16.40 16.47 0.83
C ARG A 31 -16.46 15.54 -0.39
N GLY A 32 -16.89 14.29 -0.19
CA GLY A 32 -16.95 13.29 -1.28
C GLY A 32 -15.58 12.83 -1.79
N CYS A 33 -14.59 12.71 -0.91
CA CYS A 33 -13.30 12.12 -1.25
C CYS A 33 -13.50 10.73 -1.86
N ARG A 34 -13.08 10.51 -3.11
CA ARG A 34 -13.28 9.25 -3.84
C ARG A 34 -12.38 8.10 -3.37
N THR A 35 -11.25 8.43 -2.73
CA THR A 35 -10.25 7.47 -2.28
C THR A 35 -9.81 7.79 -0.84
N PRO A 36 -10.75 7.74 0.14
CA PRO A 36 -10.46 8.13 1.52
C PRO A 36 -9.36 7.25 2.11
N GLY A 37 -8.34 7.90 2.68
CA GLY A 37 -7.19 7.22 3.28
C GLY A 37 -6.20 6.57 2.31
N LYS A 38 -6.41 6.68 1.00
CA LYS A 38 -5.64 5.94 -0.03
C LYS A 38 -4.86 6.84 -0.99
N HIS A 39 -4.81 8.14 -0.77
CA HIS A 39 -4.11 9.08 -1.66
C HIS A 39 -3.01 9.86 -0.95
N PRO A 40 -1.95 10.28 -1.69
CA PRO A 40 -0.77 10.91 -1.11
C PRO A 40 -1.05 12.18 -0.31
N ASP A 41 -0.35 12.32 0.84
CA ASP A 41 -0.30 13.50 1.71
C ASP A 41 1.14 14.03 1.85
N VAL A 42 1.89 14.02 0.77
CA VAL A 42 3.28 14.51 0.68
C VAL A 42 3.44 15.64 -0.34
N GLY A 43 2.32 16.30 -0.67
CA GLY A 43 2.26 17.39 -1.63
C GLY A 43 2.12 16.94 -3.10
N PRO A 44 2.06 17.89 -4.03
CA PRO A 44 1.74 17.61 -5.44
C PRO A 44 2.82 16.82 -6.17
N SER A 45 4.04 16.81 -5.67
CA SER A 45 5.19 16.14 -6.30
C SER A 45 5.46 14.72 -5.76
N TRP A 46 4.45 14.02 -5.22
CA TRP A 46 4.63 12.65 -4.72
C TRP A 46 5.24 11.70 -5.76
N LYS A 47 5.03 11.97 -7.04
CA LYS A 47 5.59 11.19 -8.16
C LYS A 47 7.12 11.14 -8.19
N ARG A 48 7.81 12.05 -7.50
CA ARG A 48 9.27 11.97 -7.33
C ARG A 48 9.70 10.66 -6.66
N PHE A 49 8.84 10.11 -5.79
CA PHE A 49 9.11 8.87 -5.07
C PHE A 49 8.94 7.61 -5.94
N MET A 50 8.55 7.75 -7.20
CA MET A 50 8.64 6.72 -8.23
C MET A 50 10.08 6.57 -8.78
N ARG A 51 10.96 7.56 -8.51
CA ARG A 51 12.33 7.62 -9.05
C ARG A 51 13.41 7.69 -7.98
N GLY A 52 13.04 8.06 -6.76
CA GLY A 52 13.95 8.14 -5.61
C GLY A 52 13.18 7.96 -4.33
N ARG A 53 13.63 7.07 -3.46
CA ARG A 53 12.98 6.79 -2.18
C ARG A 53 13.17 7.95 -1.20
N ALA A 54 12.21 8.14 -0.30
CA ALA A 54 12.40 9.00 0.86
C ALA A 54 13.44 8.37 1.79
N ASP A 55 14.35 9.18 2.33
CA ASP A 55 15.25 8.71 3.37
C ASP A 55 14.48 8.39 4.67
N LEU A 56 15.10 7.59 5.52
CA LEU A 56 14.50 7.11 6.76
C LEU A 56 14.08 8.26 7.70
N ASP A 57 14.89 9.33 7.76
CA ASP A 57 14.59 10.48 8.62
C ASP A 57 13.38 11.26 8.12
N LEU A 58 13.22 11.39 6.81
CA LEU A 58 12.04 12.00 6.22
C LEU A 58 10.79 11.16 6.50
N VAL A 59 10.89 9.82 6.34
CA VAL A 59 9.79 8.90 6.68
C VAL A 59 9.40 9.06 8.15
N ARG A 60 10.35 8.99 9.07
CA ARG A 60 10.08 9.19 10.50
C ARG A 60 9.41 10.52 10.78
N ARG A 61 9.95 11.64 10.26
CA ARG A 61 9.33 12.96 10.42
C ARG A 61 7.87 13.00 9.95
N TRP A 62 7.55 12.37 8.82
CA TRP A 62 6.17 12.35 8.33
C TRP A 62 5.18 11.73 9.29
N PHE A 63 5.53 10.58 9.87
CA PHE A 63 4.62 9.84 10.74
C PHE A 63 4.63 10.31 12.19
N THR A 64 5.73 10.92 12.65
CA THR A 64 5.76 11.67 13.93
C THR A 64 4.85 12.91 13.86
N GLN A 65 4.91 13.67 12.77
CA GLN A 65 4.07 14.86 12.59
C GLN A 65 2.59 14.54 12.39
N LYS A 66 2.27 13.41 11.76
CA LYS A 66 0.89 12.96 11.50
C LYS A 66 0.72 11.48 11.87
N PRO A 67 0.58 11.14 13.13
CA PRO A 67 0.53 9.75 13.60
C PRO A 67 -0.72 8.98 13.12
N TYR A 68 -1.75 9.68 12.67
CA TYR A 68 -2.97 9.14 12.06
C TYR A 68 -2.84 8.88 10.55
N ALA A 69 -1.75 9.29 9.94
CA ALA A 69 -1.56 9.12 8.50
C ALA A 69 -1.41 7.64 8.12
N ASN A 70 -1.92 7.28 6.95
CA ASN A 70 -1.76 5.96 6.38
C ASN A 70 -0.42 5.81 5.66
N ILE A 71 0.06 4.58 5.55
CA ILE A 71 1.30 4.20 4.88
C ILE A 71 0.97 3.83 3.44
N GLY A 72 1.65 4.44 2.49
CA GLY A 72 1.65 4.04 1.09
C GLY A 72 2.99 3.44 0.68
N ILE A 73 2.95 2.43 -0.17
CA ILE A 73 4.13 1.89 -0.85
C ILE A 73 3.99 2.21 -2.33
N VAL A 74 4.99 2.86 -2.89
CA VAL A 74 5.12 3.02 -4.35
C VAL A 74 5.65 1.71 -4.91
N THR A 75 4.85 1.04 -5.75
CA THR A 75 5.19 -0.26 -6.34
C THR A 75 6.03 -0.12 -7.61
N GLY A 76 6.56 -1.22 -8.09
CA GLY A 76 7.39 -1.31 -9.27
C GLY A 76 8.87 -1.42 -8.96
N GLU A 77 9.71 -1.12 -9.92
CA GLU A 77 11.17 -1.22 -9.84
C GLU A 77 11.75 -0.50 -8.63
N ILE A 78 11.23 0.68 -8.28
CA ILE A 78 11.71 1.50 -7.15
C ILE A 78 11.68 0.78 -5.80
N SER A 79 10.74 -0.14 -5.62
CA SER A 79 10.58 -0.96 -4.40
C SER A 79 10.88 -2.45 -4.63
N ALA A 80 11.27 -2.81 -5.85
CA ALA A 80 11.46 -4.19 -6.30
C ALA A 80 10.24 -5.10 -6.07
N ILE A 81 9.03 -4.54 -6.02
CA ILE A 81 7.78 -5.29 -5.78
C ILE A 81 6.66 -4.93 -6.75
N LEU A 82 5.86 -5.95 -7.08
CA LEU A 82 4.52 -5.82 -7.64
C LEU A 82 3.50 -6.19 -6.58
N VAL A 83 2.28 -5.71 -6.68
CA VAL A 83 1.20 -6.13 -5.78
C VAL A 83 -0.03 -6.55 -6.58
N LEU A 84 -0.51 -7.77 -6.36
CA LEU A 84 -1.86 -8.18 -6.74
C LEU A 84 -2.82 -7.70 -5.64
N ASP A 85 -3.69 -6.79 -6.00
CA ASP A 85 -4.72 -6.20 -5.15
C ASP A 85 -6.04 -6.93 -5.46
N ALA A 86 -6.32 -7.98 -4.70
CA ALA A 86 -7.51 -8.81 -4.87
C ALA A 86 -8.71 -8.16 -4.18
N ASP A 87 -9.70 -7.79 -4.98
CA ASP A 87 -10.87 -7.03 -4.53
C ASP A 87 -11.96 -7.94 -3.94
N GLY A 88 -12.23 -7.80 -2.66
CA GLY A 88 -13.29 -8.50 -1.95
C GLY A 88 -13.16 -10.02 -1.96
N GLU A 89 -14.21 -10.73 -1.55
CA GLU A 89 -14.21 -12.19 -1.41
C GLU A 89 -14.03 -12.91 -2.77
N ALA A 90 -14.66 -12.43 -3.81
CA ALA A 90 -14.55 -13.03 -5.14
C ALA A 90 -13.13 -12.94 -5.71
N GLY A 91 -12.47 -11.79 -5.56
CA GLY A 91 -11.08 -11.62 -5.99
C GLY A 91 -10.13 -12.49 -5.19
N VAL A 92 -10.35 -12.63 -3.89
CA VAL A 92 -9.56 -13.51 -3.00
C VAL A 92 -9.72 -14.96 -3.41
N THR A 93 -10.95 -15.43 -3.61
CA THR A 93 -11.24 -16.80 -4.06
C THR A 93 -10.55 -17.12 -5.39
N GLU A 94 -10.59 -16.21 -6.35
CA GLU A 94 -9.94 -16.41 -7.64
C GLU A 94 -8.40 -16.39 -7.52
N LEU A 95 -7.85 -15.53 -6.66
CA LEU A 95 -6.42 -15.51 -6.37
C LEU A 95 -5.95 -16.84 -5.77
N GLU A 96 -6.70 -17.40 -4.81
CA GLU A 96 -6.42 -18.71 -4.20
C GLU A 96 -6.54 -19.84 -5.22
N ARG A 97 -7.59 -19.83 -6.04
CA ARG A 97 -7.81 -20.82 -7.10
C ARG A 97 -6.64 -20.88 -8.11
N ARG A 98 -6.01 -19.74 -8.40
CA ARG A 98 -4.84 -19.67 -9.30
C ARG A 98 -3.55 -20.15 -8.66
N GLY A 99 -3.51 -20.38 -7.36
CA GLY A 99 -2.36 -20.96 -6.67
C GLY A 99 -1.13 -20.07 -6.67
N TYR A 100 -1.29 -18.75 -6.48
CA TYR A 100 -0.14 -17.86 -6.35
C TYR A 100 0.75 -18.26 -5.16
N PRO A 101 2.09 -18.02 -5.26
CA PRO A 101 3.02 -18.44 -4.23
C PRO A 101 2.76 -17.73 -2.90
N THR A 102 3.08 -18.39 -1.79
CA THR A 102 3.09 -17.77 -0.47
C THR A 102 4.19 -16.73 -0.40
N THR A 103 3.81 -15.50 -0.08
CA THR A 103 4.70 -14.34 0.00
C THR A 103 4.12 -13.34 1.01
N TRP A 104 4.72 -12.16 1.13
CA TRP A 104 4.12 -11.11 1.94
C TRP A 104 2.67 -10.89 1.52
N THR A 105 1.79 -10.94 2.46
CA THR A 105 0.35 -10.82 2.19
C THR A 105 -0.29 -9.98 3.28
N ALA A 106 -1.04 -8.98 2.87
CA ALA A 106 -1.83 -8.15 3.78
C ALA A 106 -3.32 -8.29 3.48
N ARG A 107 -4.12 -8.37 4.52
CA ARG A 107 -5.58 -8.19 4.42
C ARG A 107 -5.87 -6.70 4.32
N SER A 108 -6.72 -6.30 3.37
CA SER A 108 -7.20 -4.93 3.27
C SER A 108 -8.38 -4.69 4.22
N GLY A 109 -8.60 -3.45 4.64
CA GLY A 109 -9.75 -3.10 5.47
C GLY A 109 -11.12 -3.22 4.78
N SER A 110 -11.15 -3.57 3.50
CA SER A 110 -12.37 -3.93 2.74
C SER A 110 -12.56 -5.44 2.57
N GLY A 111 -11.72 -6.27 3.21
CA GLY A 111 -11.81 -7.73 3.14
C GLY A 111 -11.06 -8.38 1.96
N GLY A 112 -10.40 -7.59 1.10
CA GLY A 112 -9.53 -8.08 0.04
C GLY A 112 -8.13 -8.47 0.55
N LEU A 113 -7.27 -8.91 -0.38
CA LEU A 113 -5.88 -9.26 -0.10
C LEU A 113 -4.92 -8.50 -1.03
N HIS A 114 -3.82 -8.01 -0.45
CA HIS A 114 -2.65 -7.53 -1.18
C HIS A 114 -1.56 -8.61 -1.14
N LEU A 115 -1.27 -9.20 -2.26
CA LEU A 115 -0.21 -10.19 -2.42
C LEU A 115 1.02 -9.51 -3.02
N TYR A 116 2.11 -9.43 -2.27
CA TYR A 116 3.35 -8.77 -2.68
C TYR A 116 4.26 -9.75 -3.40
N LEU A 117 4.59 -9.46 -4.64
CA LEU A 117 5.43 -10.28 -5.50
C LEU A 117 6.74 -9.55 -5.82
N ARG A 118 7.81 -10.27 -6.11
CA ARG A 118 9.05 -9.69 -6.59
C ARG A 118 8.82 -9.04 -7.97
N HIS A 119 9.31 -7.81 -8.14
CA HIS A 119 9.34 -7.15 -9.45
C HIS A 119 10.29 -7.90 -10.39
N PRO A 120 9.91 -8.21 -11.63
CA PRO A 120 10.82 -8.81 -12.61
C PRO A 120 11.82 -7.74 -13.11
N SER A 121 12.83 -8.20 -13.88
CA SER A 121 13.86 -7.31 -14.43
C SER A 121 13.41 -6.52 -15.68
N TYR A 122 12.11 -6.50 -15.97
CA TYR A 122 11.53 -5.78 -17.12
C TYR A 122 10.31 -4.95 -16.66
N PRO A 123 9.96 -3.85 -17.36
CA PRO A 123 8.87 -2.97 -16.97
C PRO A 123 7.51 -3.69 -16.88
N VAL A 124 6.78 -3.45 -15.80
CA VAL A 124 5.43 -3.99 -15.58
C VAL A 124 4.48 -2.86 -15.21
N GLY A 125 3.59 -2.47 -16.10
CA GLY A 125 2.60 -1.43 -15.86
C GLY A 125 1.44 -1.88 -14.97
N ASN A 126 0.71 -0.89 -14.44
CA ASN A 126 -0.53 -1.12 -13.71
C ASN A 126 -1.62 -1.63 -14.66
N ARG A 127 -2.38 -2.65 -14.27
CA ARG A 127 -3.48 -3.20 -15.08
C ARG A 127 -4.50 -3.97 -14.25
N LYS A 128 -5.68 -4.16 -14.81
CA LYS A 128 -6.67 -5.08 -14.26
C LYS A 128 -6.29 -6.54 -14.53
N ILE A 129 -6.55 -7.39 -13.55
CA ILE A 129 -6.44 -8.84 -13.67
C ILE A 129 -7.86 -9.41 -13.54
N ALA A 130 -8.34 -9.99 -14.63
CA ALA A 130 -9.71 -10.51 -14.70
C ALA A 130 -10.00 -11.49 -13.55
N GLY A 131 -11.09 -11.25 -12.84
CA GLY A 131 -11.55 -12.06 -11.72
C GLY A 131 -10.84 -11.77 -10.39
N ILE A 132 -9.69 -11.09 -10.39
CA ILE A 132 -8.93 -10.80 -9.15
C ILE A 132 -9.12 -9.35 -8.71
N GLY A 133 -8.74 -8.38 -9.54
CA GLY A 133 -8.71 -6.96 -9.19
C GLY A 133 -7.62 -6.23 -9.95
N ASP A 134 -6.67 -5.61 -9.24
CA ASP A 134 -5.61 -4.81 -9.85
C ASP A 134 -4.22 -5.44 -9.68
N LEU A 135 -3.37 -5.33 -10.71
CA LEU A 135 -1.93 -5.43 -10.56
C LEU A 135 -1.35 -4.02 -10.43
N ARG A 136 -0.70 -3.74 -9.32
CA ARG A 136 0.08 -2.53 -9.06
C ARG A 136 1.53 -2.79 -9.45
N GLY A 137 1.92 -2.26 -10.59
CA GLY A 137 3.26 -2.34 -11.18
C GLY A 137 4.03 -1.03 -11.03
N ASP A 138 4.80 -0.67 -12.05
CA ASP A 138 5.62 0.54 -12.06
C ASP A 138 4.79 1.81 -11.89
N GLY A 139 5.21 2.62 -10.91
CA GLY A 139 4.50 3.84 -10.54
C GLY A 139 3.12 3.62 -9.92
N GLY A 140 2.78 2.39 -9.54
CA GLY A 140 1.60 2.09 -8.76
C GLY A 140 1.74 2.54 -7.30
N LEU A 141 0.63 2.48 -6.59
CA LEU A 141 0.55 2.84 -5.17
C LEU A 141 -0.39 1.86 -4.48
N ILE A 142 0.05 1.33 -3.34
CA ILE A 142 -0.74 0.45 -2.49
C ILE A 142 -0.73 0.93 -1.04
N VAL A 143 -1.82 0.73 -0.33
CA VAL A 143 -1.89 1.01 1.12
C VAL A 143 -1.30 -0.17 1.88
N ALA A 144 -0.41 0.10 2.82
CA ALA A 144 0.25 -0.93 3.63
C ALA A 144 -0.23 -0.95 5.09
N PRO A 145 -0.17 -2.10 5.77
CA PRO A 145 -0.39 -2.19 7.20
C PRO A 145 0.55 -1.30 8.03
N PRO A 146 0.07 -0.81 9.19
CA PRO A 146 -1.22 -0.99 9.85
C PRO A 146 -2.22 0.15 9.57
N SER A 147 -2.28 0.64 8.35
CA SER A 147 -3.16 1.74 7.92
C SER A 147 -4.63 1.50 8.28
N LEU A 148 -5.40 2.58 8.45
CA LEU A 148 -6.83 2.51 8.74
C LEU A 148 -7.65 2.71 7.46
N HIS A 149 -8.58 1.80 7.20
CA HIS A 149 -9.54 1.92 6.11
C HIS A 149 -10.78 2.73 6.55
N VAL A 150 -11.50 3.29 5.60
CA VAL A 150 -12.73 4.08 5.88
C VAL A 150 -13.86 3.24 6.50
N SER A 151 -13.82 1.92 6.38
CA SER A 151 -14.74 0.99 7.06
C SER A 151 -14.54 0.93 8.59
N GLY A 152 -13.42 1.45 9.10
CA GLY A 152 -13.00 1.30 10.49
C GLY A 152 -12.02 0.14 10.71
N GLU A 153 -11.86 -0.75 9.72
CA GLU A 153 -10.93 -1.87 9.79
C GLU A 153 -9.51 -1.45 9.41
N ARG A 154 -8.51 -2.19 9.94
CA ARG A 154 -7.11 -1.95 9.59
C ARG A 154 -6.65 -2.85 8.46
N TYR A 155 -5.64 -2.36 7.75
CA TYR A 155 -4.80 -3.23 6.93
C TYR A 155 -3.88 -4.01 7.87
N GLU A 156 -3.78 -5.33 7.68
CA GLU A 156 -3.03 -6.22 8.56
C GLU A 156 -2.19 -7.23 7.77
N TRP A 157 -0.93 -7.44 8.20
CA TRP A 157 -0.14 -8.53 7.65
C TRP A 157 -0.70 -9.86 8.11
N LEU A 158 -0.82 -10.83 7.20
CA LEU A 158 -1.21 -12.17 7.58
C LEU A 158 -0.09 -12.86 8.39
N PRO A 159 -0.43 -13.66 9.41
CA PRO A 159 0.55 -14.41 10.20
C PRO A 159 1.47 -15.25 9.32
N GLY A 160 2.79 -15.18 9.56
CA GLY A 160 3.80 -15.91 8.78
C GLY A 160 3.99 -15.41 7.34
N ARG A 161 3.35 -14.28 6.97
CA ARG A 161 3.45 -13.65 5.64
C ARG A 161 3.80 -12.16 5.74
N THR A 162 4.60 -11.82 6.73
CA THR A 162 5.08 -10.45 6.98
C THR A 162 6.36 -10.16 6.20
N PRO A 163 6.73 -8.89 5.99
CA PRO A 163 8.01 -8.51 5.40
C PRO A 163 9.24 -8.85 6.24
N TRP A 164 9.08 -9.11 7.54
CA TRP A 164 10.12 -9.40 8.53
C TRP A 164 9.84 -10.68 9.30
#